data_baf1d807cc0f4614eea84c9c13081eb5
#
_entry.id   baf1d807cc0f4614eea84c9c13081eb5
#
_cell.length_a   1.000
_cell.length_b   1.000
_cell.length_c   1.000
_cell.angle_alpha   90.00
_cell.angle_beta   90.00
_cell.angle_gamma   90.00
#
_symmetry.space_group_name_H-M   'P 1'
#
loop_
_entity.id
_entity.type
_entity.pdbx_description
1 polymer ?
#
loop_
_entity_poly.entity_id
_entity_poly.type
_entity_poly.pdbx_seq_one_letter_code
_entity_poly.pdbx_strand_id
1 'polypeptide(L)'
;MPLDDYQDWMTVGMALASAGEEFRESFHRVSRFSSKYDREDTDRKFDGFLENTRSIRIGSFFYKCHEYGVIPDCVPHYESVGFPVEVLPGKVQRIVFDTHNFQNFPIDYIAPSLLFVACAACGNSTVIQIINGWCEKPILYLAIVGDRGTNKTSCFEFALGPIMRKDDEEYDKYVEAKALYDAEFLKPLKERNTKLQEPDFCQTVLSDFTPEVLVRQHKANPRSLIVYFDELIGFIYSFNKYRSGSDEQMWTQLFAGSGVTVNRVSSDPVKIDNTCISIFGGVQPGILKSFAKGKVQNGFMDRWIFAFPDKVPYPKLKENEIDDSVRESWEEIVERILSIPYEGKPNVLRFSPEAKAAYSDWFNSLSDQKNCGGDAFAGLATKMDRYCGRFALGLEVLAYGCGESELREVSLRSVKGAIALCYYFIGCGLKAQREYLSSPASDLPAIQRLIYDELPPSFETRQGVEIAAGYGMPERSFKRWLATSYFKKVSYGFYEKRFR
;
A
#
# COMPACT_ATOMS: atom_id res chain seq x y z
N MET A 1 -31.28 2.33 -12.65
CA MET A 1 -31.50 3.31 -11.57
C MET A 1 -32.89 3.85 -11.70
N PRO A 2 -33.89 3.36 -10.95
CA PRO A 2 -35.23 3.93 -10.97
C PRO A 2 -35.21 5.25 -10.19
N LEU A 3 -35.27 6.38 -10.89
CA LEU A 3 -35.34 7.71 -10.28
C LEU A 3 -36.81 8.09 -10.05
N ASP A 4 -37.49 7.37 -9.17
CA ASP A 4 -38.88 7.68 -8.80
C ASP A 4 -38.98 8.83 -7.79
N ASP A 5 -37.88 9.13 -7.08
CA ASP A 5 -37.78 10.31 -6.24
C ASP A 5 -37.45 11.55 -7.08
N TYR A 6 -38.29 12.55 -7.01
CA TYR A 6 -38.13 13.79 -7.78
C TYR A 6 -36.88 14.56 -7.41
N GLN A 7 -36.46 14.52 -6.13
CA GLN A 7 -35.30 15.24 -5.67
C GLN A 7 -33.98 14.60 -6.21
N ASP A 8 -33.95 13.26 -6.27
CA ASP A 8 -32.85 12.52 -6.85
C ASP A 8 -32.77 12.73 -8.36
N TRP A 9 -33.90 12.73 -9.05
CA TRP A 9 -33.98 13.04 -10.47
C TRP A 9 -33.46 14.45 -10.79
N MET A 10 -33.87 15.46 -10.01
CA MET A 10 -33.37 16.84 -10.11
C MET A 10 -31.85 16.89 -9.88
N THR A 11 -31.36 16.23 -8.85
CA THR A 11 -29.91 16.20 -8.51
C THR A 11 -29.09 15.59 -9.64
N VAL A 12 -29.57 14.49 -10.22
CA VAL A 12 -28.94 13.84 -11.38
C VAL A 12 -28.94 14.74 -12.60
N GLY A 13 -30.08 15.39 -12.89
CA GLY A 13 -30.20 16.33 -14.02
C GLY A 13 -29.24 17.52 -13.90
N MET A 14 -29.19 18.15 -12.72
CA MET A 14 -28.28 19.26 -12.44
C MET A 14 -26.82 18.82 -12.54
N ALA A 15 -26.49 17.62 -12.03
CA ALA A 15 -25.12 17.11 -12.09
C ALA A 15 -24.66 16.86 -13.53
N LEU A 16 -25.50 16.26 -14.36
CA LEU A 16 -25.21 16.04 -15.78
C LEU A 16 -25.13 17.36 -16.55
N ALA A 17 -26.05 18.30 -16.32
CA ALA A 17 -26.02 19.63 -16.93
C ALA A 17 -24.74 20.41 -16.56
N SER A 18 -24.23 20.23 -15.34
CA SER A 18 -22.95 20.87 -14.91
C SER A 18 -21.73 20.39 -15.71
N ALA A 19 -21.83 19.25 -16.39
CA ALA A 19 -20.78 18.67 -17.22
C ALA A 19 -20.88 19.11 -18.69
N GLY A 20 -22.03 19.62 -19.12
CA GLY A 20 -22.23 20.20 -20.45
C GLY A 20 -23.49 19.70 -21.17
N GLU A 21 -23.81 20.36 -22.28
CA GLU A 21 -24.96 20.07 -23.15
C GLU A 21 -24.92 18.64 -23.71
N GLU A 22 -23.76 18.10 -23.97
CA GLU A 22 -23.53 16.76 -24.49
C GLU A 22 -24.13 15.63 -23.61
N PHE A 23 -24.40 15.92 -22.33
CA PHE A 23 -24.98 14.96 -21.38
C PHE A 23 -26.52 14.94 -21.36
N ARG A 24 -27.20 15.74 -22.20
CA ARG A 24 -28.67 15.78 -22.32
C ARG A 24 -29.29 14.40 -22.60
N GLU A 25 -28.73 13.68 -23.58
CA GLU A 25 -29.24 12.35 -23.90
C GLU A 25 -28.98 11.34 -22.76
N SER A 26 -27.94 11.53 -22.00
CA SER A 26 -27.65 10.74 -20.79
C SER A 26 -28.72 10.99 -19.72
N PHE A 27 -29.20 12.23 -19.56
CA PHE A 27 -30.32 12.56 -18.67
C PHE A 27 -31.61 11.94 -19.13
N HIS A 28 -31.91 11.97 -20.44
CA HIS A 28 -33.06 11.26 -20.99
C HIS A 28 -32.99 9.76 -20.75
N ARG A 29 -31.83 9.13 -20.96
CA ARG A 29 -31.65 7.69 -20.70
C ARG A 29 -31.98 7.32 -19.27
N VAL A 30 -31.52 8.09 -18.30
CA VAL A 30 -31.81 7.84 -16.88
C VAL A 30 -33.28 8.11 -16.57
N SER A 31 -33.87 9.18 -17.12
CA SER A 31 -35.27 9.56 -16.90
C SER A 31 -36.29 8.54 -17.46
N ARG A 32 -35.94 7.82 -18.53
CA ARG A 32 -36.77 6.76 -19.13
C ARG A 32 -37.08 5.58 -18.21
N PHE A 33 -36.34 5.41 -17.12
CA PHE A 33 -36.63 4.39 -16.12
C PHE A 33 -37.74 4.78 -15.16
N SER A 34 -38.22 6.05 -15.17
CA SER A 34 -39.38 6.50 -14.42
C SER A 34 -40.63 6.36 -15.25
N SER A 35 -41.72 5.91 -14.62
CA SER A 35 -43.06 5.87 -15.23
C SER A 35 -43.64 7.26 -15.57
N LYS A 36 -43.01 8.31 -15.05
CA LYS A 36 -43.40 9.72 -15.25
C LYS A 36 -42.55 10.42 -16.32
N TYR A 37 -41.74 9.68 -17.09
CA TYR A 37 -40.90 10.27 -18.12
C TYR A 37 -41.72 10.96 -19.20
N ASP A 38 -41.44 12.23 -19.41
CA ASP A 38 -41.88 13.02 -20.53
C ASP A 38 -40.69 13.72 -21.17
N ARG A 39 -40.61 13.60 -22.51
CA ARG A 39 -39.41 14.09 -23.23
C ARG A 39 -39.33 15.60 -23.21
N GLU A 40 -40.43 16.29 -23.48
CA GLU A 40 -40.47 17.75 -23.58
C GLU A 40 -40.25 18.41 -22.20
N ASP A 41 -40.79 17.82 -21.13
CA ASP A 41 -40.55 18.30 -19.77
C ASP A 41 -39.11 18.04 -19.34
N THR A 42 -38.53 16.89 -19.70
CA THR A 42 -37.13 16.55 -19.42
C THR A 42 -36.19 17.52 -20.13
N ASP A 43 -36.42 17.85 -21.40
CA ASP A 43 -35.63 18.83 -22.16
C ASP A 43 -35.72 20.22 -21.52
N ARG A 44 -36.94 20.70 -21.22
CA ARG A 44 -37.14 22.01 -20.57
C ARG A 44 -36.45 22.12 -19.23
N LYS A 45 -36.48 21.05 -18.45
CA LYS A 45 -35.79 21.00 -17.16
C LYS A 45 -34.24 21.04 -17.32
N PHE A 46 -33.75 20.31 -18.31
CA PHE A 46 -32.31 20.28 -18.57
C PHE A 46 -31.80 21.65 -19.02
N ASP A 47 -32.55 22.38 -19.85
CA ASP A 47 -32.23 23.77 -20.24
C ASP A 47 -32.15 24.69 -19.01
N GLY A 48 -33.12 24.59 -18.09
CA GLY A 48 -33.10 25.33 -16.84
C GLY A 48 -31.95 24.96 -15.94
N PHE A 49 -31.43 23.73 -15.97
CA PHE A 49 -30.26 23.31 -15.22
C PHE A 49 -28.97 23.86 -15.81
N LEU A 50 -28.84 23.90 -17.13
CA LEU A 50 -27.67 24.51 -17.81
C LEU A 50 -27.50 25.98 -17.43
N GLU A 51 -28.60 26.71 -17.31
CA GLU A 51 -28.57 28.15 -16.99
C GLU A 51 -28.29 28.44 -15.50
N ASN A 52 -28.77 27.57 -14.59
CA ASN A 52 -28.87 27.89 -13.17
C ASN A 52 -28.06 27.02 -12.21
N THR A 53 -27.27 26.04 -12.69
CA THR A 53 -26.54 25.12 -11.80
C THR A 53 -25.20 25.71 -11.35
N ARG A 54 -25.13 26.23 -10.10
CA ARG A 54 -23.88 26.76 -9.49
C ARG A 54 -23.30 25.88 -8.39
N SER A 55 -24.08 25.00 -7.76
CA SER A 55 -23.68 24.28 -6.56
C SER A 55 -23.54 22.76 -6.72
N ILE A 56 -24.19 22.16 -7.71
CA ILE A 56 -24.16 20.71 -8.00
C ILE A 56 -23.23 20.47 -9.18
N ARG A 57 -22.34 19.50 -9.07
CA ARG A 57 -21.37 19.10 -10.10
C ARG A 57 -21.52 17.62 -10.45
N ILE A 58 -20.88 17.20 -11.55
CA ILE A 58 -20.93 15.82 -12.06
C ILE A 58 -20.59 14.76 -10.98
N GLY A 59 -19.80 15.09 -9.96
CA GLY A 59 -19.55 14.24 -8.80
C GLY A 59 -20.83 13.81 -8.06
N SER A 60 -21.88 14.65 -8.06
CA SER A 60 -23.17 14.30 -7.44
C SER A 60 -23.93 13.22 -8.24
N PHE A 61 -23.73 13.14 -9.56
CA PHE A 61 -24.24 12.04 -10.38
C PHE A 61 -23.62 10.71 -9.97
N PHE A 62 -22.29 10.66 -9.86
CA PHE A 62 -21.59 9.44 -9.45
C PHE A 62 -21.91 9.04 -8.02
N TYR A 63 -22.11 10.01 -7.12
CA TYR A 63 -22.58 9.76 -5.77
C TYR A 63 -23.95 9.08 -5.76
N LYS A 64 -24.90 9.59 -6.57
CA LYS A 64 -26.24 8.98 -6.72
C LYS A 64 -26.15 7.59 -7.37
N CYS A 65 -25.33 7.40 -8.38
CA CYS A 65 -25.07 6.07 -8.94
C CYS A 65 -24.64 5.08 -7.85
N HIS A 66 -23.69 5.46 -7.01
CA HIS A 66 -23.22 4.62 -5.90
C HIS A 66 -24.33 4.34 -4.86
N GLU A 67 -25.15 5.34 -4.51
CA GLU A 67 -26.26 5.20 -3.57
C GLU A 67 -27.32 4.19 -4.08
N TYR A 68 -27.51 4.12 -5.40
CA TYR A 68 -28.38 3.15 -6.06
C TYR A 68 -27.69 1.84 -6.46
N GLY A 69 -26.46 1.61 -6.00
CA GLY A 69 -25.69 0.40 -6.33
C GLY A 69 -25.26 0.29 -7.80
N VAL A 70 -25.34 1.40 -8.55
CA VAL A 70 -24.88 1.47 -9.93
C VAL A 70 -23.38 1.82 -9.89
N ILE A 71 -22.55 0.83 -10.17
CA ILE A 71 -21.11 1.05 -10.34
C ILE A 71 -20.90 1.51 -11.78
N PRO A 72 -20.31 2.70 -12.02
CA PRO A 72 -19.98 3.11 -13.39
C PRO A 72 -19.05 2.10 -14.05
N ASP A 73 -19.29 1.75 -15.31
CA ASP A 73 -18.42 0.86 -16.10
C ASP A 73 -16.99 1.40 -16.25
N CYS A 74 -16.77 2.69 -15.92
CA CYS A 74 -15.45 3.30 -15.88
C CYS A 74 -14.57 2.86 -14.69
N VAL A 75 -15.16 2.25 -13.65
CA VAL A 75 -14.41 1.62 -12.56
C VAL A 75 -14.39 0.13 -12.83
N PRO A 76 -13.23 -0.44 -13.22
CA PRO A 76 -13.12 -1.87 -13.42
C PRO A 76 -13.57 -2.62 -12.17
N HIS A 77 -14.33 -3.71 -12.35
CA HIS A 77 -14.56 -4.66 -11.28
C HIS A 77 -13.23 -5.29 -10.91
N TYR A 78 -12.60 -4.78 -9.85
CA TYR A 78 -11.43 -5.41 -9.25
C TYR A 78 -11.92 -6.59 -8.41
N GLU A 79 -12.16 -7.72 -9.07
CA GLU A 79 -12.30 -8.98 -8.35
C GLU A 79 -10.93 -9.36 -7.78
N SER A 80 -10.93 -10.04 -6.63
CA SER A 80 -9.72 -10.60 -6.04
C SER A 80 -9.22 -11.72 -6.97
N VAL A 81 -8.41 -11.36 -7.93
CA VAL A 81 -7.67 -12.29 -8.79
C VAL A 81 -6.39 -12.65 -8.05
N GLY A 82 -5.93 -13.91 -8.12
CA GLY A 82 -4.65 -14.31 -7.55
C GLY A 82 -3.47 -13.50 -8.14
N PHE A 83 -2.32 -13.57 -7.49
CA PHE A 83 -1.12 -12.87 -7.96
C PHE A 83 -0.77 -13.28 -9.41
N PRO A 84 -0.56 -12.33 -10.33
CA PRO A 84 -0.29 -12.61 -11.75
C PRO A 84 1.16 -13.12 -11.93
N VAL A 85 1.39 -14.42 -11.71
CA VAL A 85 2.75 -15.03 -11.74
C VAL A 85 3.41 -14.86 -13.10
N GLU A 86 2.64 -14.82 -14.17
CA GLU A 86 3.10 -14.68 -15.56
C GLU A 86 3.87 -13.36 -15.83
N VAL A 87 3.74 -12.37 -14.96
CA VAL A 87 4.49 -11.12 -15.11
C VAL A 87 5.95 -11.26 -14.71
N LEU A 88 6.28 -12.27 -13.91
CA LEU A 88 7.63 -12.53 -13.44
C LEU A 88 8.51 -13.14 -14.54
N PRO A 89 9.84 -13.02 -14.49
CA PRO A 89 10.76 -13.76 -15.35
C PRO A 89 10.61 -15.27 -15.19
N GLY A 90 10.89 -16.03 -16.25
CA GLY A 90 10.63 -17.48 -16.29
C GLY A 90 11.30 -18.28 -15.17
N LYS A 91 12.56 -17.94 -14.79
CA LYS A 91 13.23 -18.57 -13.65
C LYS A 91 12.50 -18.32 -12.32
N VAL A 92 12.01 -17.08 -12.11
CA VAL A 92 11.26 -16.73 -10.88
C VAL A 92 9.90 -17.40 -10.85
N GLN A 93 9.20 -17.50 -11.99
CA GLN A 93 7.96 -18.28 -12.07
C GLN A 93 8.17 -19.73 -11.63
N ARG A 94 9.26 -20.36 -12.08
CA ARG A 94 9.61 -21.73 -11.67
C ARG A 94 9.82 -21.80 -10.16
N ILE A 95 10.59 -20.90 -9.57
CA ILE A 95 10.80 -20.83 -8.11
C ILE A 95 9.47 -20.74 -7.36
N VAL A 96 8.55 -19.87 -7.82
CA VAL A 96 7.21 -19.74 -7.23
C VAL A 96 6.43 -21.05 -7.29
N PHE A 97 6.40 -21.72 -8.45
CA PHE A 97 5.65 -22.97 -8.60
C PHE A 97 6.30 -24.12 -7.84
N ASP A 98 7.63 -24.24 -7.84
CA ASP A 98 8.32 -25.30 -7.11
C ASP A 98 8.14 -25.15 -5.60
N THR A 99 8.29 -23.92 -5.04
CA THR A 99 8.01 -23.67 -3.61
C THR A 99 6.54 -23.91 -3.26
N HIS A 100 5.61 -23.53 -4.14
CA HIS A 100 4.19 -23.83 -3.96
C HIS A 100 3.93 -25.35 -3.94
N ASN A 101 4.48 -26.07 -4.90
CA ASN A 101 4.24 -27.51 -5.08
C ASN A 101 4.93 -28.37 -4.01
N PHE A 102 6.11 -28.01 -3.56
CA PHE A 102 6.92 -28.82 -2.66
C PHE A 102 6.91 -28.34 -1.21
N GLN A 103 6.76 -27.04 -0.95
CA GLN A 103 6.79 -26.46 0.39
C GLN A 103 5.44 -25.90 0.86
N ASN A 104 4.37 -26.02 0.06
CA ASN A 104 3.05 -25.43 0.32
C ASN A 104 3.10 -23.89 0.52
N PHE A 105 4.00 -23.20 -0.16
CA PHE A 105 4.02 -21.76 -0.11
C PHE A 105 2.84 -21.21 -0.92
N PRO A 106 1.96 -20.38 -0.32
CA PRO A 106 0.93 -19.73 -1.09
C PRO A 106 1.55 -18.80 -2.13
N ILE A 107 1.08 -18.88 -3.38
CA ILE A 107 1.59 -18.06 -4.49
C ILE A 107 1.52 -16.57 -4.13
N ASP A 108 0.39 -16.12 -3.57
CA ASP A 108 0.17 -14.75 -3.14
C ASP A 108 1.05 -14.30 -1.96
N TYR A 109 1.81 -15.21 -1.34
CA TYR A 109 2.80 -14.85 -0.32
C TYR A 109 4.21 -14.84 -0.90
N ILE A 110 4.59 -15.94 -1.58
CA ILE A 110 5.96 -16.06 -2.07
C ILE A 110 6.25 -15.11 -3.24
N ALA A 111 5.38 -14.99 -4.23
CA ALA A 111 5.65 -14.20 -5.42
C ALA A 111 5.85 -12.70 -5.13
N PRO A 112 4.96 -12.00 -4.36
CA PRO A 112 5.22 -10.62 -3.97
C PRO A 112 6.44 -10.48 -3.05
N SER A 113 6.78 -11.51 -2.24
CA SER A 113 7.98 -11.48 -1.39
C SER A 113 9.28 -11.51 -2.22
N LEU A 114 9.33 -12.34 -3.27
CA LEU A 114 10.47 -12.36 -4.19
C LEU A 114 10.63 -11.02 -4.92
N LEU A 115 9.52 -10.43 -5.40
CA LEU A 115 9.55 -9.10 -6.02
C LEU A 115 10.03 -8.03 -5.04
N PHE A 116 9.55 -8.08 -3.78
CA PHE A 116 9.99 -7.18 -2.73
C PHE A 116 11.49 -7.25 -2.49
N VAL A 117 12.04 -8.46 -2.36
CA VAL A 117 13.48 -8.67 -2.11
C VAL A 117 14.32 -8.19 -3.29
N ALA A 118 13.89 -8.44 -4.52
CA ALA A 118 14.58 -7.92 -5.70
C ALA A 118 14.61 -6.38 -5.75
N CYS A 119 13.48 -5.72 -5.41
CA CYS A 119 13.41 -4.28 -5.27
C CYS A 119 14.36 -3.76 -4.19
N ALA A 120 14.40 -4.42 -3.03
CA ALA A 120 15.27 -4.05 -1.93
C ALA A 120 16.75 -4.28 -2.26
N ALA A 121 17.11 -5.40 -2.89
CA ALA A 121 18.48 -5.70 -3.33
C ALA A 121 18.98 -4.67 -4.37
N CYS A 122 18.10 -4.21 -5.27
CA CYS A 122 18.40 -3.12 -6.18
C CYS A 122 18.67 -1.81 -5.42
N GLY A 123 17.75 -1.43 -4.54
CA GLY A 123 17.90 -0.24 -3.69
C GLY A 123 18.20 1.04 -4.49
N ASN A 124 19.13 1.84 -3.97
CA ASN A 124 19.60 3.08 -4.61
C ASN A 124 20.48 2.86 -5.85
N SER A 125 20.85 1.61 -6.21
CA SER A 125 21.74 1.38 -7.36
C SER A 125 21.09 1.74 -8.69
N THR A 126 19.76 1.60 -8.78
CA THR A 126 19.02 1.89 -10.01
C THR A 126 17.69 2.56 -9.69
N VAL A 127 17.35 3.59 -10.46
CA VAL A 127 16.08 4.33 -10.36
C VAL A 127 15.44 4.44 -11.73
N ILE A 128 14.12 4.62 -11.76
CA ILE A 128 13.40 4.88 -13.00
C ILE A 128 13.01 6.35 -13.10
N GLN A 129 13.33 6.98 -14.21
CA GLN A 129 12.85 8.31 -14.56
C GLN A 129 11.52 8.21 -15.30
N ILE A 130 10.43 8.59 -14.64
CA ILE A 130 9.08 8.60 -15.22
C ILE A 130 8.95 9.73 -16.24
N ILE A 131 9.28 10.95 -15.83
CA ILE A 131 9.40 12.17 -16.64
C ILE A 131 10.54 13.01 -16.09
N ASN A 132 10.91 14.09 -16.79
CA ASN A 132 11.90 15.03 -16.28
C ASN A 132 11.45 15.60 -14.93
N GLY A 133 12.33 15.49 -13.91
CA GLY A 133 12.05 15.94 -12.56
C GLY A 133 11.28 14.95 -11.69
N TRP A 134 10.86 13.80 -12.23
CA TRP A 134 10.21 12.74 -11.45
C TRP A 134 10.90 11.39 -11.66
N CYS A 135 11.62 10.96 -10.64
CA CYS A 135 12.24 9.64 -10.54
C CYS A 135 11.62 8.86 -9.38
N GLU A 136 11.48 7.54 -9.56
CA GLU A 136 11.06 6.63 -8.50
C GLU A 136 12.17 5.63 -8.18
N LYS A 137 12.27 5.30 -6.88
CA LYS A 137 13.15 4.27 -6.33
C LYS A 137 12.33 3.01 -6.04
N PRO A 138 12.92 1.82 -6.00
CA PRO A 138 12.18 0.57 -5.78
C PRO A 138 11.79 0.36 -4.29
N ILE A 139 11.20 1.36 -3.65
CA ILE A 139 10.77 1.32 -2.25
C ILE A 139 9.36 0.74 -2.19
N LEU A 140 9.19 -0.35 -1.44
CA LEU A 140 7.91 -1.00 -1.23
C LEU A 140 7.55 -1.06 0.26
N TYR A 141 6.29 -0.79 0.60
CA TYR A 141 5.70 -1.07 1.90
C TYR A 141 4.69 -2.19 1.70
N LEU A 142 5.12 -3.43 1.91
CA LEU A 142 4.35 -4.63 1.60
C LEU A 142 3.90 -5.36 2.86
N ALA A 143 2.60 -5.56 2.98
CA ALA A 143 1.99 -6.39 4.00
C ALA A 143 1.35 -7.65 3.39
N ILE A 144 1.75 -8.81 3.87
CA ILE A 144 1.13 -10.10 3.50
C ILE A 144 0.03 -10.40 4.53
N VAL A 145 -1.21 -10.44 4.06
CA VAL A 145 -2.38 -10.67 4.90
C VAL A 145 -2.78 -12.14 4.88
N GLY A 146 -2.77 -12.77 6.04
CA GLY A 146 -3.16 -14.18 6.13
C GLY A 146 -3.29 -14.66 7.57
N ASP A 147 -4.06 -15.72 7.75
CA ASP A 147 -4.29 -16.36 9.04
C ASP A 147 -3.02 -16.95 9.66
N ARG A 148 -3.08 -17.28 10.94
CA ARG A 148 -2.00 -18.02 11.63
C ARG A 148 -1.85 -19.41 11.02
N GLY A 149 -0.60 -19.89 10.93
CA GLY A 149 -0.32 -21.24 10.43
C GLY A 149 -0.49 -21.42 8.92
N THR A 150 -0.64 -20.35 8.12
CA THR A 150 -0.74 -20.40 6.67
C THR A 150 0.60 -20.26 5.95
N ASN A 151 1.70 -20.56 6.63
CA ASN A 151 3.06 -20.64 6.07
C ASN A 151 3.66 -19.30 5.61
N LYS A 152 3.25 -18.15 6.22
CA LYS A 152 3.80 -16.83 5.90
C LYS A 152 5.30 -16.74 6.18
N THR A 153 5.69 -17.06 7.43
CA THR A 153 7.07 -16.92 7.91
C THR A 153 8.07 -17.67 7.04
N SER A 154 7.75 -18.91 6.65
CA SER A 154 8.64 -19.69 5.77
C SER A 154 8.80 -19.09 4.37
N CYS A 155 7.74 -18.44 3.83
CA CYS A 155 7.84 -17.68 2.57
C CYS A 155 8.78 -16.48 2.73
N PHE A 156 8.72 -15.80 3.88
CA PHE A 156 9.58 -14.64 4.15
C PHE A 156 11.04 -15.04 4.33
N GLU A 157 11.30 -16.10 5.10
CA GLU A 157 12.64 -16.67 5.31
C GLU A 157 13.26 -17.14 4.00
N PHE A 158 12.49 -17.79 3.14
CA PHE A 158 12.97 -18.18 1.82
C PHE A 158 13.34 -16.96 0.97
N ALA A 159 12.46 -15.97 0.88
CA ALA A 159 12.68 -14.79 0.05
C ALA A 159 13.83 -13.93 0.56
N LEU A 160 13.92 -13.67 1.88
CA LEU A 160 14.95 -12.85 2.51
C LEU A 160 16.29 -13.58 2.69
N GLY A 161 16.31 -14.92 2.59
CA GLY A 161 17.45 -15.77 2.89
C GLY A 161 18.77 -15.30 2.30
N PRO A 162 18.85 -14.94 1.01
CA PRO A 162 20.11 -14.45 0.41
C PRO A 162 20.66 -13.18 1.07
N ILE A 163 19.76 -12.24 1.46
CA ILE A 163 20.17 -10.99 2.11
C ILE A 163 20.55 -11.24 3.57
N MET A 164 19.81 -12.09 4.28
CA MET A 164 20.10 -12.43 5.68
C MET A 164 21.43 -13.14 5.82
N ARG A 165 21.76 -14.08 4.92
CA ARG A 165 23.10 -14.71 4.93
C ARG A 165 24.22 -13.71 4.73
N LYS A 166 24.02 -12.72 3.86
CA LYS A 166 25.00 -11.64 3.69
C LYS A 166 25.16 -10.80 4.96
N ASP A 167 24.06 -10.53 5.66
CA ASP A 167 24.12 -9.84 6.96
C ASP A 167 24.86 -10.67 8.02
N ASP A 168 24.70 -12.02 8.02
CA ASP A 168 25.44 -12.94 8.89
C ASP A 168 26.95 -12.89 8.58
N GLU A 169 27.35 -12.92 7.30
CA GLU A 169 28.74 -12.78 6.88
C GLU A 169 29.36 -11.42 7.31
N GLU A 170 28.60 -10.35 7.20
CA GLU A 170 29.03 -9.02 7.65
C GLU A 170 29.10 -8.94 9.18
N TYR A 171 28.26 -9.66 9.90
CA TYR A 171 28.35 -9.80 11.35
C TYR A 171 29.63 -10.53 11.79
N ASP A 172 29.99 -11.63 11.14
CA ASP A 172 31.22 -12.36 11.44
C ASP A 172 32.44 -11.49 11.20
N LYS A 173 32.51 -10.76 10.09
CA LYS A 173 33.56 -9.78 9.80
C LYS A 173 33.64 -8.67 10.87
N TYR A 174 32.46 -8.17 11.29
CA TYR A 174 32.41 -7.17 12.36
C TYR A 174 32.96 -7.71 13.69
N VAL A 175 32.58 -8.94 14.08
CA VAL A 175 33.07 -9.58 15.32
C VAL A 175 34.59 -9.72 15.30
N GLU A 176 35.17 -10.18 14.18
CA GLU A 176 36.64 -10.28 14.02
C GLU A 176 37.31 -8.91 14.09
N ALA A 177 36.79 -7.93 13.36
CA ALA A 177 37.35 -6.56 13.36
C ALA A 177 37.24 -5.89 14.74
N LYS A 178 36.13 -6.12 15.44
CA LYS A 178 35.90 -5.58 16.79
C LYS A 178 36.84 -6.20 17.80
N ALA A 179 37.09 -7.51 17.72
CA ALA A 179 38.09 -8.18 18.60
C ALA A 179 39.50 -7.60 18.42
N LEU A 180 39.89 -7.33 17.16
CA LEU A 180 41.15 -6.68 16.85
C LEU A 180 41.23 -5.24 17.40
N TYR A 181 40.15 -4.48 17.24
CA TYR A 181 40.04 -3.12 17.76
C TYR A 181 40.14 -3.10 19.30
N ASP A 182 39.38 -3.96 19.97
CA ASP A 182 39.34 -4.05 21.43
C ASP A 182 40.70 -4.50 21.99
N ALA A 183 41.39 -5.44 21.34
CA ALA A 183 42.74 -5.85 21.69
C ALA A 183 43.73 -4.67 21.55
N GLU A 184 43.63 -3.85 20.52
CA GLU A 184 44.43 -2.66 20.34
C GLU A 184 44.14 -1.61 21.41
N PHE A 185 42.88 -1.47 21.81
CA PHE A 185 42.47 -0.52 22.84
C PHE A 185 42.92 -0.88 24.24
N LEU A 186 43.23 -2.15 24.49
CA LEU A 186 43.81 -2.61 25.76
C LEU A 186 45.31 -2.29 25.89
N LYS A 187 46.03 -1.96 24.81
CA LYS A 187 47.42 -1.57 24.85
C LYS A 187 47.64 -0.22 25.56
N PRO A 188 48.82 0.04 26.13
CA PRO A 188 49.18 1.35 26.66
C PRO A 188 49.02 2.45 25.59
N LEU A 189 48.57 3.64 25.96
CA LEU A 189 48.30 4.76 25.04
C LEU A 189 49.46 5.07 24.05
N LYS A 190 50.70 4.89 24.47
CA LYS A 190 51.87 5.12 23.63
C LYS A 190 52.10 4.08 22.53
N GLU A 191 51.51 2.91 22.68
CA GLU A 191 51.68 1.76 21.78
C GLU A 191 50.42 1.53 20.88
N ARG A 192 49.37 2.30 21.14
CA ARG A 192 48.10 2.17 20.36
C ARG A 192 48.25 2.70 18.95
N ASN A 193 47.71 1.96 18.01
CA ASN A 193 47.50 2.44 16.66
C ASN A 193 46.30 3.40 16.62
N THR A 194 46.57 4.69 16.70
CA THR A 194 45.56 5.76 16.69
C THR A 194 44.81 5.90 15.36
N LYS A 195 45.22 5.18 14.32
CA LYS A 195 44.56 5.17 13.01
C LYS A 195 43.49 4.08 12.91
N LEU A 196 43.47 3.13 13.84
CA LEU A 196 42.46 2.07 13.86
C LEU A 196 41.12 2.67 14.33
N GLN A 197 40.12 2.61 13.47
CA GLN A 197 38.76 3.07 13.79
C GLN A 197 37.94 1.93 14.35
N GLU A 198 37.02 2.24 15.23
CA GLU A 198 36.03 1.27 15.68
C GLU A 198 35.20 0.78 14.50
N PRO A 199 35.06 -0.53 14.27
CA PRO A 199 34.29 -1.05 13.16
C PRO A 199 32.79 -0.81 13.37
N ASP A 200 32.10 -0.41 12.32
CA ASP A 200 30.63 -0.34 12.28
C ASP A 200 30.06 -1.68 11.77
N PHE A 201 29.04 -2.18 12.43
CA PHE A 201 28.24 -3.31 11.91
C PHE A 201 27.32 -2.82 10.82
N CYS A 202 27.47 -3.37 9.61
CA CYS A 202 26.64 -3.04 8.46
C CYS A 202 25.55 -4.12 8.28
N GLN A 203 24.31 -3.80 8.63
CA GLN A 203 23.16 -4.69 8.54
C GLN A 203 22.14 -4.15 7.54
N THR A 204 21.53 -5.04 6.75
CA THR A 204 20.50 -4.69 5.75
C THR A 204 19.09 -4.91 6.28
N VAL A 205 18.86 -6.02 7.02
CA VAL A 205 17.53 -6.40 7.53
C VAL A 205 17.43 -6.02 9.00
N LEU A 206 16.50 -5.13 9.33
CA LEU A 206 16.27 -4.61 10.68
C LEU A 206 14.90 -5.02 11.19
N SER A 207 14.82 -5.58 12.41
CA SER A 207 13.56 -5.95 13.09
C SER A 207 13.36 -5.23 14.42
N ASP A 208 14.45 -4.79 15.06
CA ASP A 208 14.41 -3.99 16.30
C ASP A 208 15.38 -2.82 16.17
N PHE A 209 14.90 -1.61 16.24
CA PHE A 209 15.69 -0.41 16.03
C PHE A 209 15.01 0.85 16.57
N THR A 210 15.80 1.86 16.88
CA THR A 210 15.31 3.23 17.05
C THR A 210 15.50 4.03 15.75
N PRO A 211 14.83 5.17 15.58
CA PRO A 211 15.03 6.03 14.41
C PRO A 211 16.51 6.41 14.18
N GLU A 212 17.28 6.57 15.25
CA GLU A 212 18.71 6.89 15.17
C GLU A 212 19.52 5.73 14.60
N VAL A 213 19.22 4.52 15.07
CA VAL A 213 19.86 3.27 14.57
C VAL A 213 19.51 3.09 13.11
N LEU A 214 18.24 3.28 12.71
CA LEU A 214 17.82 3.18 11.31
C LEU A 214 18.64 4.11 10.40
N VAL A 215 18.79 5.38 10.80
CA VAL A 215 19.55 6.36 10.01
C VAL A 215 21.04 6.03 10.00
N ARG A 216 21.62 5.59 11.13
CA ARG A 216 23.03 5.17 11.19
C ARG A 216 23.28 3.96 10.27
N GLN A 217 22.43 2.95 10.34
CA GLN A 217 22.54 1.76 9.50
C GLN A 217 22.39 2.11 8.00
N HIS A 218 21.48 3.01 7.65
CA HIS A 218 21.37 3.43 6.25
C HIS A 218 22.60 4.23 5.77
N LYS A 219 23.26 4.96 6.66
CA LYS A 219 24.53 5.63 6.33
C LYS A 219 25.66 4.62 6.08
N ALA A 220 25.71 3.54 6.87
CA ALA A 220 26.67 2.44 6.69
C ALA A 220 26.32 1.58 5.46
N ASN A 221 25.04 1.38 5.18
CA ASN A 221 24.54 0.67 4.00
C ASN A 221 23.72 1.60 3.10
N PRO A 222 24.37 2.42 2.26
CA PRO A 222 23.68 3.45 1.48
C PRO A 222 22.85 2.89 0.31
N ARG A 223 22.96 1.59 0.00
CA ARG A 223 22.16 0.94 -1.04
C ARG A 223 20.71 0.85 -0.62
N SER A 224 20.40 0.18 0.49
CA SER A 224 19.04 0.02 0.98
C SER A 224 18.99 -0.55 2.38
N LEU A 225 17.86 -0.39 3.06
CA LEU A 225 17.49 -1.15 4.26
C LEU A 225 16.12 -1.81 4.07
N ILE A 226 15.95 -2.94 4.73
CA ILE A 226 14.69 -3.67 4.87
C ILE A 226 14.29 -3.60 6.33
N VAL A 227 13.11 -3.05 6.60
CA VAL A 227 12.44 -3.16 7.89
C VAL A 227 11.52 -4.36 7.83
N TYR A 228 11.87 -5.42 8.55
CA TYR A 228 11.16 -6.69 8.54
C TYR A 228 10.53 -7.01 9.90
N PHE A 229 9.27 -7.37 9.88
CA PHE A 229 8.55 -7.90 11.04
C PHE A 229 7.70 -9.09 10.62
N ASP A 230 7.87 -10.24 11.26
CA ASP A 230 7.00 -11.39 11.04
C ASP A 230 5.53 -11.03 11.28
N GLU A 231 5.26 -10.22 12.31
CA GLU A 231 3.96 -9.61 12.60
C GLU A 231 4.09 -8.08 12.65
N LEU A 232 3.64 -7.39 11.58
CA LEU A 232 3.74 -5.93 11.42
C LEU A 232 3.02 -5.12 12.50
N ILE A 233 2.15 -5.73 13.29
CA ILE A 233 1.50 -5.03 14.40
C ILE A 233 2.52 -4.54 15.45
N GLY A 234 3.62 -5.28 15.63
CA GLY A 234 4.73 -4.87 16.49
C GLY A 234 5.37 -3.57 16.03
N PHE A 235 5.58 -3.43 14.71
CA PHE A 235 6.05 -2.20 14.09
C PHE A 235 5.12 -1.02 14.36
N ILE A 236 3.81 -1.21 14.17
CA ILE A 236 2.82 -0.15 14.40
C ILE A 236 2.75 0.25 15.88
N TYR A 237 2.82 -0.70 16.80
CA TYR A 237 2.84 -0.41 18.23
C TYR A 237 4.15 0.23 18.73
N SER A 238 5.22 0.16 17.95
CA SER A 238 6.46 0.87 18.26
C SER A 238 6.36 2.38 18.04
N PHE A 239 5.38 2.84 17.23
CA PHE A 239 5.18 4.24 16.93
C PHE A 239 4.83 5.04 18.19
N ASN A 240 5.42 6.20 18.28
CA ASN A 240 5.15 7.19 19.33
C ASN A 240 5.40 6.70 20.78
N LYS A 241 6.12 5.59 20.96
CA LYS A 241 6.52 5.15 22.32
C LYS A 241 7.37 6.19 23.04
N TYR A 242 8.15 6.96 22.30
CA TYR A 242 9.09 7.94 22.84
C TYR A 242 8.78 9.39 22.45
N ARG A 243 7.85 9.62 21.51
CA ARG A 243 7.42 10.95 21.03
C ARG A 243 5.98 10.91 20.49
N SER A 244 5.17 11.91 20.78
CA SER A 244 3.84 12.02 20.18
C SER A 244 3.91 12.56 18.75
N GLY A 245 3.46 11.76 17.75
CA GLY A 245 3.05 12.26 16.43
C GLY A 245 4.11 12.39 15.34
N SER A 246 5.41 12.01 15.56
CA SER A 246 6.47 12.24 14.56
C SER A 246 6.84 11.02 13.69
N ASP A 247 6.56 9.80 14.15
CA ASP A 247 7.06 8.60 13.48
C ASP A 247 6.38 8.35 12.14
N GLU A 248 5.07 8.53 12.06
CA GLU A 248 4.31 8.38 10.81
C GLU A 248 4.75 9.36 9.72
N GLN A 249 5.08 10.60 10.10
CA GLN A 249 5.60 11.60 9.16
C GLN A 249 6.98 11.18 8.62
N MET A 250 7.86 10.64 9.48
CA MET A 250 9.16 10.11 9.07
C MET A 250 8.97 8.99 8.04
N TRP A 251 8.11 8.00 8.31
CA TRP A 251 7.85 6.91 7.37
C TRP A 251 7.21 7.37 6.06
N THR A 252 6.38 8.40 6.12
CA THR A 252 5.82 9.06 4.93
C THR A 252 6.91 9.71 4.07
N GLN A 253 7.93 10.33 4.70
CA GLN A 253 9.08 10.92 4.03
C GLN A 253 10.02 9.84 3.47
N LEU A 254 10.30 8.78 4.24
CA LEU A 254 11.11 7.64 3.81
C LEU A 254 10.52 6.91 2.61
N PHE A 255 9.18 6.78 2.54
CA PHE A 255 8.49 6.23 1.37
C PHE A 255 8.78 7.01 0.08
N ALA A 256 8.96 8.32 0.18
CA ALA A 256 9.31 9.16 -0.96
C ALA A 256 10.79 9.03 -1.38
N GLY A 257 11.63 8.32 -0.59
CA GLY A 257 13.06 8.20 -0.82
C GLY A 257 13.83 9.50 -0.62
N SER A 258 13.23 10.45 0.11
CA SER A 258 13.82 11.76 0.40
C SER A 258 14.88 11.67 1.49
N GLY A 259 15.80 12.63 1.50
CA GLY A 259 16.82 12.75 2.54
C GLY A 259 16.21 12.97 3.94
N VAL A 260 16.89 12.46 4.95
CA VAL A 260 16.50 12.59 6.36
C VAL A 260 17.69 13.09 7.17
N THR A 261 17.43 14.01 8.10
CA THR A 261 18.39 14.46 9.09
C THR A 261 17.84 14.19 10.48
N VAL A 262 18.61 13.47 11.29
CA VAL A 262 18.28 13.23 12.69
C VAL A 262 19.24 14.01 13.55
N ASN A 263 18.70 14.96 14.33
CA ASN A 263 19.43 15.78 15.29
C ASN A 263 19.07 15.33 16.70
N ARG A 264 20.08 15.05 17.52
CA ARG A 264 19.92 14.71 18.94
C ARG A 264 20.85 15.57 19.81
N VAL A 265 20.43 15.82 21.03
CA VAL A 265 21.22 16.59 21.98
C VAL A 265 22.49 15.80 22.42
N SER A 266 22.41 14.45 22.40
CA SER A 266 23.44 13.55 22.92
C SER A 266 24.33 12.92 21.86
N SER A 267 24.16 13.25 20.58
CA SER A 267 24.97 12.67 19.48
C SER A 267 25.11 13.66 18.33
N ASP A 268 26.13 13.49 17.51
CA ASP A 268 26.33 14.27 16.30
C ASP A 268 25.16 14.09 15.33
N PRO A 269 24.78 15.15 14.59
CA PRO A 269 23.73 15.05 13.57
C PRO A 269 24.09 14.02 12.50
N VAL A 270 23.12 13.15 12.18
CA VAL A 270 23.29 12.20 11.07
C VAL A 270 22.37 12.64 9.93
N LYS A 271 22.97 12.89 8.76
CA LYS A 271 22.25 13.27 7.54
C LYS A 271 22.44 12.21 6.46
N ILE A 272 21.36 11.86 5.80
CA ILE A 272 21.33 11.02 4.60
C ILE A 272 20.59 11.79 3.53
N ASP A 273 21.19 11.97 2.38
CA ASP A 273 20.57 12.72 1.27
C ASP A 273 19.62 11.86 0.44
N ASN A 274 19.87 10.55 0.36
CA ASN A 274 19.13 9.60 -0.47
C ASN A 274 18.77 8.36 0.34
N THR A 275 17.51 8.25 0.77
CA THR A 275 17.03 7.04 1.46
C THR A 275 16.45 6.02 0.51
N CYS A 276 16.63 4.73 0.82
CA CYS A 276 15.92 3.63 0.21
C CYS A 276 15.62 2.59 1.30
N ILE A 277 14.45 2.72 1.92
CA ILE A 277 14.03 1.88 3.05
C ILE A 277 12.66 1.29 2.72
N SER A 278 12.62 -0.02 2.61
CA SER A 278 11.40 -0.77 2.33
C SER A 278 10.90 -1.47 3.60
N ILE A 279 9.58 -1.67 3.72
CA ILE A 279 8.96 -2.34 4.88
C ILE A 279 8.25 -3.61 4.41
N PHE A 280 8.46 -4.71 5.14
CA PHE A 280 7.94 -6.01 4.81
C PHE A 280 7.49 -6.80 6.04
N GLY A 281 6.39 -7.51 5.92
CA GLY A 281 5.97 -8.45 6.95
C GLY A 281 4.54 -8.93 6.84
N GLY A 282 4.14 -9.73 7.85
CA GLY A 282 2.84 -10.36 7.94
C GLY A 282 1.83 -9.54 8.74
N VAL A 283 0.56 -9.67 8.38
CA VAL A 283 -0.58 -9.15 9.16
C VAL A 283 -1.68 -10.19 9.19
N GLN A 284 -2.24 -10.43 10.37
CA GLN A 284 -3.43 -11.26 10.48
C GLN A 284 -4.67 -10.44 10.10
N PRO A 285 -5.66 -11.02 9.38
CA PRO A 285 -6.86 -10.31 8.96
C PRO A 285 -7.58 -9.60 10.12
N GLY A 286 -7.76 -10.27 11.26
CA GLY A 286 -8.41 -9.70 12.44
C GLY A 286 -7.69 -8.49 13.05
N ILE A 287 -6.41 -8.29 12.74
CA ILE A 287 -5.57 -7.19 13.26
C ILE A 287 -5.54 -5.99 12.31
N LEU A 288 -6.00 -6.13 11.07
CA LEU A 288 -5.98 -5.05 10.07
C LEU A 288 -6.65 -3.76 10.58
N LYS A 289 -7.75 -3.87 11.34
CA LYS A 289 -8.41 -2.70 11.98
C LYS A 289 -7.48 -1.97 12.94
N SER A 290 -6.74 -2.73 13.77
CA SER A 290 -5.78 -2.15 14.71
C SER A 290 -4.58 -1.56 13.99
N PHE A 291 -4.14 -2.21 12.90
CA PHE A 291 -3.07 -1.73 12.04
C PHE A 291 -3.40 -0.36 11.42
N ALA A 292 -4.65 -0.15 10.97
CA ALA A 292 -5.11 1.08 10.33
C ALA A 292 -5.63 2.14 11.30
N LYS A 293 -5.88 1.80 12.57
CA LYS A 293 -6.54 2.69 13.54
C LYS A 293 -5.77 4.01 13.71
N GLY A 294 -6.46 5.13 13.45
CA GLY A 294 -5.90 6.48 13.55
C GLY A 294 -4.90 6.88 12.46
N LYS A 295 -4.63 6.00 11.48
CA LYS A 295 -3.58 6.20 10.47
C LYS A 295 -4.12 6.48 9.06
N VAL A 296 -5.42 6.33 8.85
CA VAL A 296 -6.06 6.53 7.53
C VAL A 296 -6.03 7.99 7.11
N GLN A 297 -6.20 8.92 8.06
CA GLN A 297 -6.33 10.35 7.76
C GLN A 297 -5.01 11.05 7.40
N ASN A 298 -3.85 10.45 7.72
CA ASN A 298 -2.54 11.07 7.48
C ASN A 298 -1.82 10.53 6.22
N GLY A 299 -2.50 9.72 5.41
CA GLY A 299 -1.97 9.13 4.18
C GLY A 299 -0.89 8.07 4.41
N PHE A 300 -0.61 7.65 5.65
CA PHE A 300 0.35 6.57 5.93
C PHE A 300 -0.15 5.23 5.37
N MET A 301 -1.44 4.93 5.55
CA MET A 301 -2.05 3.69 5.04
C MET A 301 -2.10 3.63 3.52
N ASP A 302 -2.25 4.76 2.83
CA ASP A 302 -2.29 4.82 1.36
C ASP A 302 -0.95 4.37 0.71
N ARG A 303 0.10 4.27 1.52
CA ARG A 303 1.44 3.84 1.08
C ARG A 303 1.66 2.34 1.18
N TRP A 304 0.72 1.62 1.79
CA TRP A 304 0.81 0.18 1.93
C TRP A 304 0.14 -0.54 0.76
N ILE A 305 0.81 -1.57 0.28
CA ILE A 305 0.23 -2.57 -0.62
C ILE A 305 0.01 -3.86 0.17
N PHE A 306 -1.15 -4.46 -0.05
CA PHE A 306 -1.56 -5.68 0.64
C PHE A 306 -1.62 -6.83 -0.36
N ALA A 307 -0.90 -7.92 -0.08
CA ALA A 307 -1.16 -9.19 -0.72
C ALA A 307 -2.17 -9.95 0.14
N PHE A 308 -3.38 -10.12 -0.34
CA PHE A 308 -4.50 -10.64 0.44
C PHE A 308 -5.32 -11.65 -0.36
N PRO A 309 -4.88 -12.92 -0.44
CA PRO A 309 -5.64 -13.99 -1.10
C PRO A 309 -6.98 -14.25 -0.41
N ASP A 310 -7.91 -14.89 -1.12
CA ASP A 310 -9.24 -15.15 -0.58
C ASP A 310 -9.21 -16.12 0.60
N LYS A 311 -8.70 -17.31 0.38
CA LYS A 311 -8.52 -18.31 1.44
C LYS A 311 -7.29 -19.15 1.16
N VAL A 312 -6.38 -19.13 2.11
CA VAL A 312 -5.21 -20.00 2.06
C VAL A 312 -5.51 -21.25 2.89
N PRO A 313 -5.46 -22.46 2.28
CA PRO A 313 -5.62 -23.70 3.03
C PRO A 313 -4.44 -23.91 3.98
N TYR A 314 -4.69 -24.56 5.11
CA TYR A 314 -3.60 -25.00 5.98
C TYR A 314 -2.71 -26.00 5.25
N PRO A 315 -1.38 -25.88 5.39
CA PRO A 315 -0.44 -26.73 4.70
C PRO A 315 -0.58 -28.19 5.17
N LYS A 316 -0.52 -29.13 4.21
CA LYS A 316 -0.44 -30.57 4.50
C LYS A 316 1.02 -31.00 4.43
N LEU A 317 1.39 -32.00 5.24
CA LEU A 317 2.72 -32.59 5.15
C LEU A 317 2.94 -33.13 3.73
N LYS A 318 4.05 -32.75 3.13
CA LYS A 318 4.52 -33.28 1.83
C LYS A 318 5.75 -34.13 2.07
N GLU A 319 5.77 -35.29 1.42
CA GLU A 319 6.89 -36.25 1.55
C GLU A 319 8.05 -35.92 0.60
N ASN A 320 7.75 -35.20 -0.49
CA ASN A 320 8.76 -34.79 -1.45
C ASN A 320 9.47 -33.51 -0.99
N GLU A 321 10.78 -33.59 -0.92
CA GLU A 321 11.62 -32.44 -0.63
C GLU A 321 11.76 -31.54 -1.87
N ILE A 322 11.95 -30.25 -1.64
CA ILE A 322 12.31 -29.30 -2.71
C ILE A 322 13.79 -29.52 -3.06
N ASP A 323 14.10 -29.45 -4.34
CA ASP A 323 15.48 -29.49 -4.81
C ASP A 323 16.24 -28.23 -4.34
N ASP A 324 17.44 -28.43 -3.79
CA ASP A 324 18.30 -27.33 -3.32
C ASP A 324 18.61 -26.31 -4.43
N SER A 325 18.63 -26.74 -5.69
CA SER A 325 18.83 -25.88 -6.85
C SER A 325 17.79 -24.75 -6.97
N VAL A 326 16.60 -24.92 -6.39
CA VAL A 326 15.57 -23.86 -6.36
C VAL A 326 16.02 -22.71 -5.46
N ARG A 327 16.59 -23.03 -4.30
CA ARG A 327 17.16 -22.05 -3.37
C ARG A 327 18.41 -21.40 -3.97
N GLU A 328 19.31 -22.19 -4.51
CA GLU A 328 20.51 -21.72 -5.20
C GLU A 328 20.18 -20.78 -6.35
N SER A 329 19.16 -21.11 -7.15
CA SER A 329 18.70 -20.25 -8.25
C SER A 329 18.20 -18.88 -7.75
N TRP A 330 17.53 -18.85 -6.59
CA TRP A 330 17.10 -17.58 -5.99
C TRP A 330 18.29 -16.76 -5.47
N GLU A 331 19.25 -17.42 -4.84
CA GLU A 331 20.50 -16.81 -4.38
C GLU A 331 21.27 -16.16 -5.53
N GLU A 332 21.50 -16.90 -6.62
CA GLU A 332 22.18 -16.39 -7.82
C GLU A 332 21.50 -15.13 -8.39
N ILE A 333 20.15 -15.14 -8.43
CA ILE A 333 19.37 -13.99 -8.91
C ILE A 333 19.62 -12.77 -8.01
N VAL A 334 19.52 -12.93 -6.70
CA VAL A 334 19.71 -11.83 -5.73
C VAL A 334 21.15 -11.34 -5.73
N GLU A 335 22.15 -12.23 -5.77
CA GLU A 335 23.56 -11.88 -5.84
C GLU A 335 23.86 -11.06 -7.10
N ARG A 336 23.31 -11.48 -8.25
CA ARG A 336 23.47 -10.72 -9.49
C ARG A 336 22.83 -9.33 -9.40
N ILE A 337 21.70 -9.16 -8.74
CA ILE A 337 21.11 -7.84 -8.48
C ILE A 337 21.99 -7.03 -7.53
N LEU A 338 22.52 -7.62 -6.47
CA LEU A 338 23.42 -6.97 -5.53
C LEU A 338 24.74 -6.55 -6.17
N SER A 339 25.18 -7.23 -7.23
CA SER A 339 26.39 -6.88 -7.99
C SER A 339 26.25 -5.64 -8.88
N ILE A 340 25.04 -5.09 -9.06
CA ILE A 340 24.84 -3.80 -9.77
C ILE A 340 25.66 -2.72 -9.05
N PRO A 341 26.58 -2.01 -9.74
CA PRO A 341 27.44 -1.02 -9.06
C PRO A 341 26.65 0.14 -8.46
N TYR A 342 27.05 0.59 -7.27
CA TYR A 342 26.51 1.79 -6.65
C TYR A 342 27.62 2.55 -5.89
N GLU A 343 28.03 3.68 -6.43
CA GLU A 343 29.05 4.57 -5.87
C GLU A 343 28.44 5.94 -5.49
N GLY A 344 27.24 5.92 -4.91
CA GLY A 344 26.53 7.13 -4.49
C GLY A 344 25.70 7.81 -5.59
N LYS A 345 25.79 7.32 -6.85
CA LYS A 345 24.96 7.77 -7.97
C LYS A 345 24.20 6.58 -8.56
N PRO A 346 22.87 6.67 -8.71
CA PRO A 346 22.08 5.60 -9.31
C PRO A 346 22.29 5.52 -10.82
N ASN A 347 22.16 4.30 -11.36
CA ASN A 347 21.84 4.11 -12.77
C ASN A 347 20.40 4.60 -13.00
N VAL A 348 20.20 5.51 -13.97
CA VAL A 348 18.88 6.09 -14.24
C VAL A 348 18.30 5.46 -15.50
N LEU A 349 17.36 4.54 -15.32
CA LEU A 349 16.63 3.93 -16.41
C LEU A 349 15.50 4.84 -16.88
N ARG A 350 15.15 4.70 -18.16
CA ARG A 350 13.98 5.30 -18.79
C ARG A 350 13.12 4.19 -19.39
N PHE A 351 11.88 4.50 -19.65
CA PHE A 351 11.03 3.61 -20.43
C PHE A 351 11.49 3.53 -21.88
N SER A 352 11.38 2.35 -22.50
CA SER A 352 11.36 2.28 -23.96
C SER A 352 10.19 3.12 -24.52
N PRO A 353 10.21 3.54 -25.80
CA PRO A 353 9.12 4.33 -26.38
C PRO A 353 7.74 3.68 -26.20
N GLU A 354 7.65 2.37 -26.46
CA GLU A 354 6.42 1.59 -26.33
C GLU A 354 5.98 1.44 -24.86
N ALA A 355 6.95 1.22 -23.96
CA ALA A 355 6.71 1.15 -22.52
C ALA A 355 6.18 2.49 -22.00
N LYS A 356 6.74 3.61 -22.48
CA LYS A 356 6.30 4.95 -22.12
C LYS A 356 4.87 5.23 -22.56
N ALA A 357 4.49 4.83 -23.77
CA ALA A 357 3.13 4.95 -24.27
C ALA A 357 2.16 4.16 -23.38
N ALA A 358 2.45 2.88 -23.14
CA ALA A 358 1.61 2.02 -22.30
C ALA A 358 1.44 2.55 -20.85
N TYR A 359 2.54 3.05 -20.25
CA TYR A 359 2.47 3.68 -18.94
C TYR A 359 1.59 4.94 -18.93
N SER A 360 1.74 5.81 -19.96
CA SER A 360 1.00 7.07 -20.05
C SER A 360 -0.50 6.83 -20.23
N ASP A 361 -0.88 5.88 -21.11
CA ASP A 361 -2.28 5.51 -21.34
C ASP A 361 -2.91 4.96 -20.07
N TRP A 362 -2.21 4.06 -19.37
CA TRP A 362 -2.67 3.53 -18.09
C TRP A 362 -2.79 4.61 -17.01
N PHE A 363 -1.80 5.50 -16.89
CA PHE A 363 -1.80 6.59 -15.90
C PHE A 363 -3.00 7.52 -16.08
N ASN A 364 -3.29 7.89 -17.36
CA ASN A 364 -4.44 8.73 -17.69
C ASN A 364 -5.75 8.02 -17.37
N SER A 365 -5.89 6.74 -17.75
CA SER A 365 -7.05 5.92 -17.42
C SER A 365 -7.25 5.79 -15.90
N LEU A 366 -6.17 5.58 -15.14
CA LEU A 366 -6.25 5.54 -13.67
C LEU A 366 -6.72 6.88 -13.08
N SER A 367 -6.30 7.99 -13.68
CA SER A 367 -6.72 9.33 -13.25
C SER A 367 -8.21 9.55 -13.50
N ASP A 368 -8.72 9.10 -14.65
CA ASP A 368 -10.17 9.13 -14.94
C ASP A 368 -10.95 8.26 -13.95
N GLN A 369 -10.45 7.07 -13.65
CA GLN A 369 -11.06 6.17 -12.67
C GLN A 369 -11.07 6.78 -11.25
N LYS A 370 -10.01 7.49 -10.84
CA LYS A 370 -9.98 8.22 -9.56
C LYS A 370 -11.06 9.32 -9.49
N ASN A 371 -11.29 10.01 -10.60
CA ASN A 371 -12.29 11.07 -10.68
C ASN A 371 -13.72 10.52 -10.64
N CYS A 372 -13.94 9.29 -11.10
CA CYS A 372 -15.24 8.62 -11.15
C CYS A 372 -15.49 7.69 -9.96
N GLY A 373 -14.42 7.16 -9.35
CA GLY A 373 -14.48 6.20 -8.25
C GLY A 373 -14.82 6.85 -6.91
N GLY A 374 -15.38 6.07 -5.97
CA GLY A 374 -15.60 6.54 -4.61
C GLY A 374 -14.28 6.75 -3.84
N ASP A 375 -14.37 7.44 -2.70
CA ASP A 375 -13.22 7.84 -1.85
C ASP A 375 -12.29 6.64 -1.50
N ALA A 376 -12.86 5.46 -1.30
CA ALA A 376 -12.13 4.23 -0.97
C ALA A 376 -11.17 3.81 -2.10
N PHE A 377 -11.65 3.82 -3.35
CA PHE A 377 -10.83 3.53 -4.52
C PHE A 377 -9.80 4.63 -4.76
N ALA A 378 -10.22 5.90 -4.69
CA ALA A 378 -9.35 7.03 -4.92
C ALA A 378 -8.17 7.05 -3.93
N GLY A 379 -8.38 6.71 -2.65
CA GLY A 379 -7.34 6.58 -1.64
C GLY A 379 -6.29 5.54 -2.03
N LEU A 380 -6.70 4.31 -2.35
CA LEU A 380 -5.82 3.23 -2.77
C LEU A 380 -5.09 3.54 -4.09
N ALA A 381 -5.81 4.08 -5.07
CA ALA A 381 -5.27 4.39 -6.38
C ALA A 381 -4.30 5.60 -6.37
N THR A 382 -4.32 6.43 -5.32
CA THR A 382 -3.50 7.66 -5.22
C THR A 382 -1.99 7.40 -5.26
N LYS A 383 -1.53 6.24 -4.81
CA LYS A 383 -0.10 5.88 -4.83
C LYS A 383 0.26 4.84 -5.88
N MET A 384 -0.73 4.32 -6.62
CA MET A 384 -0.47 3.30 -7.63
C MET A 384 0.30 3.85 -8.84
N ASP A 385 0.21 5.14 -9.12
CA ASP A 385 1.05 5.81 -10.11
C ASP A 385 2.54 5.66 -9.82
N ARG A 386 2.96 5.84 -8.56
CA ARG A 386 4.33 5.60 -8.12
C ARG A 386 4.67 4.11 -8.10
N TYR A 387 3.76 3.30 -7.57
CA TYR A 387 3.97 1.86 -7.48
C TYR A 387 4.13 1.21 -8.85
N CYS A 388 3.40 1.66 -9.87
CA CYS A 388 3.57 1.16 -11.23
C CYS A 388 5.00 1.37 -11.74
N GLY A 389 5.58 2.55 -11.54
CA GLY A 389 6.98 2.81 -11.86
C GLY A 389 7.95 1.93 -11.06
N ARG A 390 7.69 1.73 -9.76
CA ARG A 390 8.51 0.89 -8.88
C ARG A 390 8.43 -0.59 -9.25
N PHE A 391 7.24 -1.08 -9.58
CA PHE A 391 7.05 -2.45 -10.07
C PHE A 391 7.69 -2.67 -11.43
N ALA A 392 7.55 -1.72 -12.35
CA ALA A 392 8.20 -1.81 -13.66
C ALA A 392 9.73 -1.88 -13.53
N LEU A 393 10.31 -1.07 -12.64
CA LEU A 393 11.72 -1.15 -12.29
C LEU A 393 12.06 -2.51 -11.64
N GLY A 394 11.26 -2.96 -10.66
CA GLY A 394 11.48 -4.23 -9.97
C GLY A 394 11.44 -5.44 -10.90
N LEU A 395 10.48 -5.47 -11.85
CA LEU A 395 10.38 -6.52 -12.86
C LEU A 395 11.56 -6.50 -13.83
N GLU A 396 12.02 -5.32 -14.25
CA GLU A 396 13.20 -5.18 -15.11
C GLU A 396 14.48 -5.63 -14.39
N VAL A 397 14.61 -5.30 -13.09
CA VAL A 397 15.71 -5.77 -12.22
C VAL A 397 15.67 -7.28 -12.03
N LEU A 398 14.49 -7.87 -11.83
CA LEU A 398 14.33 -9.34 -11.79
C LEU A 398 14.74 -9.98 -13.10
N ALA A 399 14.33 -9.40 -14.24
CA ALA A 399 14.74 -9.87 -15.56
C ALA A 399 16.26 -9.80 -15.72
N TYR A 400 16.91 -8.74 -15.23
CA TYR A 400 18.38 -8.64 -15.18
C TYR A 400 18.99 -9.74 -14.29
N GLY A 401 18.47 -9.94 -13.09
CA GLY A 401 18.91 -11.02 -12.20
C GLY A 401 18.83 -12.40 -12.84
N CYS A 402 17.80 -12.65 -13.64
CA CYS A 402 17.61 -13.87 -14.40
C CYS A 402 18.46 -13.98 -15.69
N GLY A 403 19.13 -12.91 -16.10
CA GLY A 403 19.87 -12.87 -17.36
C GLY A 403 19.01 -12.60 -18.60
N GLU A 404 17.75 -12.14 -18.40
CA GLU A 404 16.80 -11.83 -19.47
C GLU A 404 16.85 -10.34 -19.88
N SER A 405 17.56 -9.48 -19.15
CA SER A 405 17.72 -8.03 -19.42
C SER A 405 19.16 -7.58 -19.19
N GLU A 406 19.58 -6.54 -19.91
CA GLU A 406 20.86 -5.85 -19.71
C GLU A 406 20.74 -4.57 -18.86
N LEU A 407 19.55 -4.28 -18.34
CA LEU A 407 19.25 -3.14 -17.46
C LEU A 407 19.61 -1.78 -18.12
N ARG A 408 19.31 -1.62 -19.43
CA ARG A 408 19.54 -0.36 -20.15
C ARG A 408 18.34 0.56 -20.13
N GLU A 409 17.15 -0.01 -20.22
CA GLU A 409 15.86 0.68 -20.19
C GLU A 409 14.78 -0.23 -19.58
N VAL A 410 13.63 0.34 -19.24
CA VAL A 410 12.48 -0.45 -18.75
C VAL A 410 11.62 -0.84 -19.95
N SER A 411 11.48 -2.13 -20.15
CA SER A 411 10.80 -2.73 -21.29
C SER A 411 9.28 -2.63 -21.21
N LEU A 412 8.60 -2.77 -22.36
CA LEU A 412 7.14 -2.87 -22.43
C LEU A 412 6.60 -4.05 -21.61
N ARG A 413 7.34 -5.19 -21.57
CA ARG A 413 6.97 -6.36 -20.75
C ARG A 413 6.88 -5.99 -19.29
N SER A 414 7.90 -5.31 -18.76
CA SER A 414 7.96 -4.87 -17.37
C SER A 414 6.85 -3.86 -17.02
N VAL A 415 6.51 -2.94 -17.94
CA VAL A 415 5.40 -1.99 -17.73
C VAL A 415 4.04 -2.70 -17.73
N LYS A 416 3.79 -3.59 -18.69
CA LYS A 416 2.53 -4.38 -18.71
C LYS A 416 2.39 -5.23 -17.44
N GLY A 417 3.47 -5.87 -17.00
CA GLY A 417 3.50 -6.60 -15.73
C GLY A 417 3.22 -5.70 -14.52
N ALA A 418 3.84 -4.53 -14.48
CA ALA A 418 3.60 -3.54 -13.41
C ALA A 418 2.15 -3.08 -13.34
N ILE A 419 1.50 -2.87 -14.49
CA ILE A 419 0.07 -2.53 -14.57
C ILE A 419 -0.78 -3.67 -14.00
N ALA A 420 -0.50 -4.93 -14.35
CA ALA A 420 -1.19 -6.09 -13.80
C ALA A 420 -1.02 -6.19 -12.27
N LEU A 421 0.19 -5.94 -11.76
CA LEU A 421 0.46 -5.87 -10.32
C LEU A 421 -0.32 -4.73 -9.63
N CYS A 422 -0.44 -3.56 -10.26
CA CYS A 422 -1.26 -2.48 -9.72
C CYS A 422 -2.72 -2.90 -9.58
N TYR A 423 -3.29 -3.59 -10.55
CA TYR A 423 -4.66 -4.10 -10.47
C TYR A 423 -4.82 -5.15 -9.38
N TYR A 424 -3.88 -6.07 -9.24
CA TYR A 424 -3.86 -7.05 -8.16
C TYR A 424 -3.85 -6.36 -6.78
N PHE A 425 -2.93 -5.43 -6.54
CA PHE A 425 -2.82 -4.76 -5.25
C PHE A 425 -3.99 -3.81 -4.95
N ILE A 426 -4.59 -3.18 -5.96
CA ILE A 426 -5.85 -2.41 -5.80
C ILE A 426 -6.96 -3.36 -5.36
N GLY A 427 -7.12 -4.51 -6.01
CA GLY A 427 -8.13 -5.53 -5.65
C GLY A 427 -7.97 -6.01 -4.20
N CYS A 428 -6.74 -6.37 -3.80
CA CYS A 428 -6.43 -6.74 -2.42
C CYS A 428 -6.70 -5.60 -1.42
N GLY A 429 -6.36 -4.38 -1.77
CA GLY A 429 -6.62 -3.19 -0.93
C GLY A 429 -8.11 -2.92 -0.75
N LEU A 430 -8.90 -3.01 -1.81
CA LEU A 430 -10.36 -2.87 -1.75
C LEU A 430 -11.00 -3.98 -0.91
N LYS A 431 -10.49 -5.22 -1.03
CA LYS A 431 -10.90 -6.32 -0.17
C LYS A 431 -10.60 -6.02 1.30
N ALA A 432 -9.37 -5.61 1.61
CA ALA A 432 -8.98 -5.23 2.96
C ALA A 432 -9.87 -4.11 3.52
N GLN A 433 -10.18 -3.09 2.71
CA GLN A 433 -11.09 -2.02 3.11
C GLN A 433 -12.50 -2.53 3.40
N ARG A 434 -13.08 -3.32 2.50
CA ARG A 434 -14.44 -3.86 2.68
C ARG A 434 -14.58 -4.74 3.92
N GLU A 435 -13.63 -5.63 4.12
CA GLU A 435 -13.75 -6.66 5.17
C GLU A 435 -13.28 -6.20 6.53
N TYR A 436 -12.25 -5.35 6.59
CA TYR A 436 -11.55 -5.06 7.84
C TYR A 436 -11.31 -3.57 8.13
N LEU A 437 -11.15 -2.72 7.14
CA LEU A 437 -10.79 -1.32 7.34
C LEU A 437 -12.00 -0.37 7.30
N SER A 438 -13.06 -0.75 6.59
CA SER A 438 -14.30 0.02 6.61
C SER A 438 -14.95 -0.09 7.97
N SER A 439 -15.15 1.05 8.62
CA SER A 439 -16.08 1.15 9.76
C SER A 439 -17.47 0.78 9.26
N PRO A 440 -18.33 0.12 10.06
CA PRO A 440 -19.77 0.04 9.75
C PRO A 440 -20.39 1.42 9.46
N ALA A 441 -19.70 2.48 9.89
CA ALA A 441 -20.04 3.86 9.63
C ALA A 441 -19.65 4.36 8.24
N SER A 442 -18.88 3.61 7.42
CA SER A 442 -18.48 4.06 6.08
C SER A 442 -19.69 4.29 5.16
N ASP A 443 -20.76 3.55 5.35
CA ASP A 443 -22.01 3.66 4.59
C ASP A 443 -22.96 4.73 5.14
N LEU A 444 -22.57 5.40 6.24
CA LEU A 444 -23.37 6.45 6.86
C LEU A 444 -23.15 7.80 6.17
N PRO A 445 -24.19 8.64 6.08
CA PRO A 445 -24.05 10.04 5.73
C PRO A 445 -23.03 10.74 6.61
N ALA A 446 -22.32 11.75 6.09
CA ALA A 446 -21.16 12.38 6.75
C ALA A 446 -21.41 12.77 8.23
N ILE A 447 -22.57 13.37 8.54
CA ILE A 447 -22.94 13.73 9.90
C ILE A 447 -23.12 12.51 10.80
N GLN A 448 -23.81 11.47 10.31
CA GLN A 448 -24.02 10.24 11.07
C GLN A 448 -22.71 9.49 11.31
N ARG A 449 -21.77 9.55 10.34
CA ARG A 449 -20.43 8.97 10.48
C ARG A 449 -19.65 9.65 11.60
N LEU A 450 -19.61 10.99 11.60
CA LEU A 450 -18.93 11.75 12.67
C LEU A 450 -19.50 11.43 14.05
N ILE A 451 -20.82 11.39 14.18
CA ILE A 451 -21.49 11.01 15.43
C ILE A 451 -21.14 9.56 15.81
N TYR A 452 -21.19 8.63 14.84
CA TYR A 452 -20.87 7.21 15.12
C TYR A 452 -19.43 7.05 15.59
N ASP A 453 -18.48 7.75 14.97
CA ASP A 453 -17.05 7.66 15.34
C ASP A 453 -16.79 8.22 16.75
N GLU A 454 -17.47 9.29 17.16
CA GLU A 454 -17.32 9.92 18.46
C GLU A 454 -18.05 9.16 19.59
N LEU A 455 -19.15 8.46 19.27
CA LEU A 455 -19.83 7.60 20.24
C LEU A 455 -18.86 6.56 20.83
N PRO A 456 -18.85 6.34 22.16
CA PRO A 456 -18.07 5.23 22.74
C PRO A 456 -18.61 3.86 22.29
N PRO A 457 -17.81 2.77 22.41
CA PRO A 457 -18.25 1.42 22.04
C PRO A 457 -19.56 0.99 22.69
N SER A 458 -19.80 1.45 23.92
CA SER A 458 -21.04 1.24 24.70
C SER A 458 -21.43 2.57 25.32
N PHE A 459 -22.70 2.97 25.24
CA PHE A 459 -23.16 4.28 25.67
C PHE A 459 -24.63 4.27 26.11
N GLU A 460 -24.98 5.24 26.95
CA GLU A 460 -26.37 5.56 27.28
C GLU A 460 -27.03 6.41 26.20
N THR A 461 -28.34 6.24 26.02
CA THR A 461 -29.11 7.04 25.06
C THR A 461 -28.93 8.54 25.27
N ARG A 462 -28.85 9.00 26.53
CA ARG A 462 -28.65 10.41 26.87
C ARG A 462 -27.31 10.93 26.36
N GLN A 463 -26.24 10.21 26.63
CA GLN A 463 -24.90 10.53 26.14
C GLN A 463 -24.84 10.60 24.61
N GLY A 464 -25.47 9.63 23.95
CA GLY A 464 -25.54 9.62 22.47
C GLY A 464 -26.34 10.78 21.91
N VAL A 465 -27.42 11.22 22.56
CA VAL A 465 -28.20 12.39 22.18
C VAL A 465 -27.38 13.67 22.33
N GLU A 466 -26.60 13.82 23.41
CA GLU A 466 -25.73 14.98 23.63
C GLU A 466 -24.66 15.09 22.53
N ILE A 467 -24.00 14.00 22.18
CA ILE A 467 -23.03 13.94 21.08
C ILE A 467 -23.72 14.28 19.76
N ALA A 468 -24.86 13.68 19.46
CA ALA A 468 -25.60 13.92 18.21
C ALA A 468 -26.07 15.37 18.07
N ALA A 469 -26.46 15.99 19.18
CA ALA A 469 -26.85 17.41 19.20
C ALA A 469 -25.67 18.33 18.87
N GLY A 470 -24.44 17.99 19.26
CA GLY A 470 -23.21 18.71 18.92
C GLY A 470 -22.96 18.77 17.40
N TYR A 471 -23.47 17.81 16.62
CA TYR A 471 -23.43 17.75 15.16
C TYR A 471 -24.74 18.21 14.49
N GLY A 472 -25.66 18.80 15.24
CA GLY A 472 -26.91 19.32 14.72
C GLY A 472 -27.98 18.25 14.41
N MET A 473 -27.83 17.00 14.87
CA MET A 473 -28.81 15.96 14.70
C MET A 473 -29.89 16.05 15.79
N PRO A 474 -31.21 16.18 15.42
CA PRO A 474 -32.30 16.20 16.40
C PRO A 474 -32.41 14.87 17.16
N GLU A 475 -32.75 14.94 18.46
CA GLU A 475 -32.92 13.78 19.34
C GLU A 475 -33.83 12.70 18.74
N ARG A 476 -34.97 13.10 18.14
CA ARG A 476 -35.90 12.16 17.48
C ARG A 476 -35.24 11.39 16.34
N SER A 477 -34.38 12.05 15.56
CA SER A 477 -33.66 11.45 14.44
C SER A 477 -32.60 10.48 14.95
N PHE A 478 -31.86 10.87 16.00
CA PHE A 478 -30.87 10.00 16.64
C PHE A 478 -31.54 8.75 17.24
N LYS A 479 -32.63 8.90 18.00
CA LYS A 479 -33.36 7.74 18.56
C LYS A 479 -33.90 6.78 17.50
N ARG A 480 -34.33 7.32 16.33
CA ARG A 480 -34.74 6.47 15.19
C ARG A 480 -33.53 5.72 14.61
N TRP A 481 -32.38 6.39 14.54
CA TRP A 481 -31.16 5.77 14.04
C TRP A 481 -30.63 4.68 14.97
N LEU A 482 -30.80 4.78 16.28
CA LEU A 482 -30.46 3.71 17.25
C LEU A 482 -31.23 2.39 17.01
N ALA A 483 -32.33 2.44 16.29
CA ALA A 483 -33.11 1.23 15.94
C ALA A 483 -32.55 0.51 14.69
N THR A 484 -31.52 1.05 14.04
CA THR A 484 -30.93 0.45 12.83
C THR A 484 -29.89 -0.62 13.18
N SER A 485 -29.36 -1.28 12.13
CA SER A 485 -28.36 -2.35 12.27
C SER A 485 -27.00 -1.90 12.81
N TYR A 486 -26.75 -0.60 12.91
CA TYR A 486 -25.49 -0.05 13.43
C TYR A 486 -25.33 -0.17 14.95
N PHE A 487 -26.43 -0.38 15.66
CA PHE A 487 -26.46 -0.46 17.10
C PHE A 487 -27.14 -1.74 17.59
N LYS A 488 -26.68 -2.23 18.74
CA LYS A 488 -27.30 -3.31 19.49
C LYS A 488 -27.85 -2.75 20.79
N LYS A 489 -29.15 -2.89 21.03
CA LYS A 489 -29.75 -2.55 22.32
C LYS A 489 -29.34 -3.64 23.32
N VAL A 490 -28.61 -3.27 24.38
CA VAL A 490 -28.15 -4.19 25.44
C VAL A 490 -29.18 -4.26 26.57
N SER A 491 -29.68 -3.10 27.00
CA SER A 491 -30.70 -2.96 28.02
C SER A 491 -31.53 -1.70 27.75
N TYR A 492 -32.48 -1.39 28.65
CA TYR A 492 -33.25 -0.15 28.53
C TYR A 492 -32.34 1.07 28.65
N GLY A 493 -32.29 1.87 27.54
CA GLY A 493 -31.46 3.05 27.44
C GLY A 493 -29.99 2.83 27.15
N PHE A 494 -29.48 1.58 27.10
CA PHE A 494 -28.09 1.26 26.79
C PHE A 494 -27.92 0.60 25.42
N TYR A 495 -26.93 1.07 24.66
CA TYR A 495 -26.61 0.60 23.34
C TYR A 495 -25.12 0.33 23.17
N GLU A 496 -24.79 -0.62 22.32
CA GLU A 496 -23.44 -0.92 21.84
C GLU A 496 -23.35 -0.66 20.34
N LYS A 497 -22.22 -0.11 19.90
CA LYS A 497 -21.90 -0.08 18.48
C LYS A 497 -21.79 -1.51 17.96
N ARG A 498 -22.44 -1.82 16.84
CA ARG A 498 -22.18 -3.08 16.15
C ARG A 498 -20.96 -2.90 15.25
N PHE A 499 -19.87 -3.53 15.63
CA PHE A 499 -18.73 -3.75 14.75
C PHE A 499 -19.10 -5.00 13.92
N ARG A 500 -19.42 -4.80 12.63
CA ARG A 500 -19.55 -5.94 11.72
C ARG A 500 -18.18 -6.49 11.36
#